data_260999ce987fedfdb29199780d2a6513
#
_entry.id   260999ce987fedfdb29199780d2a6513
#
_cell.length_a   1.000
_cell.length_b   1.000
_cell.length_c   1.000
_cell.angle_alpha   90.00
_cell.angle_beta   90.00
_cell.angle_gamma   90.00
#
_symmetry.space_group_name_H-M   'P 1'
#
loop_
_entity.id
_entity.type
_entity.pdbx_description
1 polymer ?
#
loop_
_entity_poly.entity_id
_entity_poly.type
_entity_poly.pdbx_seq_one_letter_code
_entity_poly.pdbx_strand_id
1 'polypeptide(L)'
;MNLKDKNVLITGGSAGIGLATAKAFINAGAQVLVTGRNAGKLDQAAKEINNPNLKTLVSDTGDLKGIDSLAKQIAAGGKKLDVLFLNAAIGTYAPIEQATEADFDAQFNINVKGHFFTLQKLIPHLADGASVVFTSSVVASAAGLNSSIYSATKGALNRIAQVAANELAPRKIRVNLVSPGPIQTPGLESVVPAEFVPSLAAATALQRLGQPDEIAKAVLFLASDDASFVTGAEFVVDGGYLTYSRK
;
A
#
# COMPACT_ATOMS: atom_id res chain seq x y z
N MET A 1 10.77 15.24 -8.73
CA MET A 1 10.99 14.28 -7.62
C MET A 1 12.31 13.55 -7.85
N ASN A 2 13.32 13.80 -7.05
CA ASN A 2 14.62 13.09 -7.13
C ASN A 2 14.63 12.00 -6.04
N LEU A 3 14.60 10.75 -6.45
CA LEU A 3 14.65 9.58 -5.57
C LEU A 3 15.87 8.70 -5.86
N LYS A 4 16.86 9.29 -6.56
CA LYS A 4 18.10 8.61 -6.91
C LYS A 4 18.79 8.07 -5.65
N ASP A 5 19.23 6.82 -5.72
CA ASP A 5 19.94 6.09 -4.67
C ASP A 5 19.15 5.88 -3.35
N LYS A 6 17.86 6.27 -3.29
CA LYS A 6 17.00 6.00 -2.16
C LYS A 6 16.71 4.51 -2.02
N ASN A 7 16.77 3.97 -0.80
CA ASN A 7 16.45 2.59 -0.48
C ASN A 7 14.96 2.49 -0.16
N VAL A 8 14.22 1.77 -0.97
CA VAL A 8 12.75 1.65 -0.90
C VAL A 8 12.36 0.21 -0.63
N LEU A 9 11.50 -0.01 0.35
CA LEU A 9 10.83 -1.29 0.58
C LEU A 9 9.33 -1.16 0.27
N ILE A 10 8.81 -2.10 -0.53
CA ILE A 10 7.39 -2.17 -0.91
C ILE A 10 6.85 -3.55 -0.53
N THR A 11 5.85 -3.60 0.36
CA THR A 11 5.12 -4.84 0.61
C THR A 11 4.01 -5.04 -0.43
N GLY A 12 3.81 -6.29 -0.88
CA GLY A 12 2.84 -6.57 -1.95
C GLY A 12 3.22 -5.99 -3.30
N GLY A 13 4.53 -5.99 -3.62
CA GLY A 13 5.08 -5.37 -4.84
C GLY A 13 5.03 -6.23 -6.10
N SER A 14 4.39 -7.41 -6.07
CA SER A 14 4.38 -8.34 -7.20
C SER A 14 3.25 -8.12 -8.22
N ALA A 15 2.30 -7.23 -7.95
CA ALA A 15 1.18 -6.94 -8.85
C ALA A 15 0.54 -5.57 -8.53
N GLY A 16 -0.34 -5.11 -9.41
CA GLY A 16 -1.21 -3.95 -9.20
C GLY A 16 -0.46 -2.69 -8.78
N ILE A 17 -0.98 -2.00 -7.75
CA ILE A 17 -0.42 -0.73 -7.26
C ILE A 17 1.03 -0.90 -6.80
N GLY A 18 1.35 -1.99 -6.09
CA GLY A 18 2.70 -2.23 -5.59
C GLY A 18 3.72 -2.40 -6.71
N LEU A 19 3.38 -3.14 -7.78
CA LEU A 19 4.23 -3.32 -8.95
C LEU A 19 4.43 -2.01 -9.73
N ALA A 20 3.34 -1.27 -9.98
CA ALA A 20 3.41 0.03 -10.63
C ALA A 20 4.28 1.02 -9.84
N THR A 21 4.14 1.01 -8.51
CA THR A 21 4.95 1.84 -7.61
C THR A 21 6.43 1.43 -7.66
N ALA A 22 6.74 0.12 -7.68
CA ALA A 22 8.11 -0.36 -7.83
C ALA A 22 8.75 0.14 -9.13
N LYS A 23 8.04 0.03 -10.26
CA LYS A 23 8.49 0.57 -11.55
C LYS A 23 8.75 2.08 -11.47
N ALA A 24 7.83 2.82 -10.88
CA ALA A 24 7.94 4.27 -10.77
C ALA A 24 9.16 4.70 -9.92
N PHE A 25 9.43 4.03 -8.78
CA PHE A 25 10.62 4.27 -7.96
C PHE A 25 11.92 3.94 -8.71
N ILE A 26 11.96 2.82 -9.42
CA ILE A 26 13.12 2.42 -10.22
C ILE A 26 13.41 3.45 -11.33
N ASN A 27 12.38 3.91 -12.02
CA ASN A 27 12.50 4.96 -13.06
C ASN A 27 12.98 6.30 -12.46
N ALA A 28 12.71 6.54 -11.17
CA ALA A 28 13.23 7.70 -10.44
C ALA A 28 14.64 7.49 -9.86
N GLY A 29 15.29 6.35 -10.15
CA GLY A 29 16.67 6.03 -9.77
C GLY A 29 16.84 5.37 -8.39
N ALA A 30 15.77 4.92 -7.75
CA ALA A 30 15.80 4.28 -6.44
C ALA A 30 16.29 2.82 -6.51
N GLN A 31 16.79 2.32 -5.37
CA GLN A 31 17.03 0.90 -5.10
C GLN A 31 15.75 0.33 -4.44
N VAL A 32 15.11 -0.63 -5.07
CA VAL A 32 13.80 -1.12 -4.63
C VAL A 32 13.86 -2.59 -4.22
N LEU A 33 13.41 -2.88 -3.02
CA LEU A 33 13.09 -4.23 -2.56
C LEU A 33 11.58 -4.40 -2.54
N VAL A 34 11.06 -5.37 -3.27
CA VAL A 34 9.64 -5.73 -3.20
C VAL A 34 9.46 -7.06 -2.46
N THR A 35 8.40 -7.14 -1.65
CA THR A 35 8.03 -8.39 -1.01
C THR A 35 6.67 -8.88 -1.48
N GLY A 36 6.46 -10.18 -1.35
CA GLY A 36 5.20 -10.87 -1.62
C GLY A 36 5.27 -12.31 -1.13
N ARG A 37 4.13 -12.96 -0.96
CA ARG A 37 4.05 -14.35 -0.46
C ARG A 37 4.29 -15.41 -1.53
N ASN A 38 4.20 -15.07 -2.82
CA ASN A 38 4.31 -16.00 -3.93
C ASN A 38 5.59 -15.75 -4.72
N ALA A 39 6.54 -16.70 -4.66
CA ALA A 39 7.81 -16.61 -5.34
C ALA A 39 7.66 -16.46 -6.87
N GLY A 40 6.76 -17.25 -7.49
CA GLY A 40 6.55 -17.19 -8.94
C GLY A 40 6.03 -15.83 -9.42
N LYS A 41 5.14 -15.16 -8.66
CA LYS A 41 4.70 -13.80 -8.98
C LYS A 41 5.81 -12.78 -8.79
N LEU A 42 6.67 -12.95 -7.80
CA LEU A 42 7.85 -12.09 -7.61
C LEU A 42 8.85 -12.26 -8.75
N ASP A 43 9.10 -13.48 -9.20
CA ASP A 43 9.97 -13.76 -10.36
C ASP A 43 9.40 -13.16 -11.65
N GLN A 44 8.09 -13.24 -11.84
CA GLN A 44 7.41 -12.59 -12.97
C GLN A 44 7.57 -11.07 -12.92
N ALA A 45 7.35 -10.46 -11.76
CA ALA A 45 7.54 -9.02 -11.57
C ALA A 45 9.00 -8.59 -11.82
N ALA A 46 9.97 -9.41 -11.37
CA ALA A 46 11.39 -9.16 -11.61
C ALA A 46 11.73 -9.20 -13.10
N LYS A 47 11.20 -10.20 -13.83
CA LYS A 47 11.38 -10.30 -15.28
C LYS A 47 10.72 -9.14 -16.05
N GLU A 48 9.53 -8.72 -15.61
CA GLU A 48 8.79 -7.62 -16.23
C GLU A 48 9.51 -6.28 -16.05
N ILE A 49 10.05 -6.02 -14.88
CA ILE A 49 10.80 -4.78 -14.59
C ILE A 49 12.20 -4.83 -15.22
N ASN A 50 12.85 -5.98 -15.19
CA ASN A 50 14.19 -6.24 -15.78
C ASN A 50 15.20 -5.12 -15.48
N ASN A 51 15.38 -4.78 -14.22
CA ASN A 51 16.26 -3.70 -13.79
C ASN A 51 17.10 -4.15 -12.58
N PRO A 52 18.44 -3.92 -12.57
CA PRO A 52 19.33 -4.35 -11.48
C PRO A 52 19.04 -3.65 -10.13
N ASN A 53 18.33 -2.53 -10.14
CA ASN A 53 17.92 -1.83 -8.94
C ASN A 53 16.72 -2.49 -8.23
N LEU A 54 16.10 -3.51 -8.84
CA LEU A 54 15.06 -4.31 -8.21
C LEU A 54 15.63 -5.53 -7.51
N LYS A 55 15.22 -5.73 -6.28
CA LYS A 55 15.36 -7.00 -5.56
C LYS A 55 13.99 -7.51 -5.14
N THR A 56 13.84 -8.81 -5.06
CA THR A 56 12.61 -9.46 -4.59
C THR A 56 12.91 -10.31 -3.37
N LEU A 57 11.94 -10.42 -2.45
CA LEU A 57 12.05 -11.26 -1.27
C LEU A 57 10.69 -11.87 -0.94
N VAL A 58 10.67 -13.18 -0.74
CA VAL A 58 9.46 -13.85 -0.24
C VAL A 58 9.25 -13.49 1.22
N SER A 59 8.15 -12.81 1.51
CA SER A 59 7.71 -12.47 2.86
C SER A 59 6.19 -12.34 2.87
N ASP A 60 5.55 -13.04 3.78
CA ASP A 60 4.10 -12.94 4.00
C ASP A 60 3.82 -11.91 5.11
N THR A 61 3.10 -10.85 4.76
CA THR A 61 2.67 -9.81 5.71
C THR A 61 1.70 -10.37 6.77
N GLY A 62 1.01 -11.48 6.49
CA GLY A 62 0.15 -12.16 7.47
C GLY A 62 0.91 -13.05 8.46
N ASP A 63 2.21 -13.27 8.28
CA ASP A 63 3.04 -14.13 9.15
C ASP A 63 4.08 -13.31 9.92
N LEU A 64 3.96 -13.28 11.24
CA LEU A 64 4.91 -12.58 12.11
C LEU A 64 6.35 -13.11 11.98
N LYS A 65 6.52 -14.43 11.73
CA LYS A 65 7.86 -15.02 11.52
C LYS A 65 8.43 -14.53 10.18
N GLY A 66 7.59 -14.40 9.15
CA GLY A 66 7.97 -13.80 7.87
C GLY A 66 8.39 -12.34 8.01
N ILE A 67 7.67 -11.55 8.82
CA ILE A 67 8.01 -10.16 9.14
C ILE A 67 9.34 -10.07 9.93
N ASP A 68 9.56 -10.93 10.92
CA ASP A 68 10.82 -10.98 11.66
C ASP A 68 12.01 -11.34 10.74
N SER A 69 11.81 -12.29 9.81
CA SER A 69 12.81 -12.65 8.81
C SER A 69 13.14 -11.46 7.89
N LEU A 70 12.12 -10.75 7.42
CA LEU A 70 12.30 -9.54 6.61
C LEU A 70 13.14 -8.50 7.37
N ALA A 71 12.81 -8.21 8.62
CA ALA A 71 13.55 -7.23 9.44
C ALA A 71 15.03 -7.64 9.62
N LYS A 72 15.30 -8.92 9.86
CA LYS A 72 16.68 -9.45 9.96
C LYS A 72 17.45 -9.29 8.65
N GLN A 73 16.81 -9.52 7.50
CA GLN A 73 17.46 -9.36 6.19
C GLN A 73 17.75 -7.88 5.88
N ILE A 74 16.83 -6.97 6.22
CA ILE A 74 17.07 -5.52 6.09
C ILE A 74 18.24 -5.10 7.00
N ALA A 75 18.27 -5.57 8.25
CA ALA A 75 19.38 -5.32 9.17
C ALA A 75 20.72 -5.80 8.62
N ALA A 76 20.76 -7.02 8.10
CA ALA A 76 21.97 -7.62 7.53
C ALA A 76 22.48 -6.87 6.29
N GLY A 77 21.60 -6.22 5.54
CA GLY A 77 21.97 -5.38 4.40
C GLY A 77 22.71 -4.09 4.76
N GLY A 78 22.71 -3.68 6.02
CA GLY A 78 23.46 -2.54 6.56
C GLY A 78 22.99 -1.16 6.09
N LYS A 79 22.04 -1.09 5.16
CA LYS A 79 21.48 0.17 4.64
C LYS A 79 20.17 0.50 5.34
N LYS A 80 19.97 1.78 5.67
CA LYS A 80 18.70 2.27 6.16
C LYS A 80 17.70 2.42 5.00
N LEU A 81 16.41 2.29 5.32
CA LEU A 81 15.33 2.54 4.38
C LEU A 81 14.99 4.04 4.39
N ASP A 82 14.96 4.65 3.22
CA ASP A 82 14.47 6.02 3.02
C ASP A 82 12.96 6.04 2.84
N VAL A 83 12.40 4.96 2.26
CA VAL A 83 10.97 4.84 2.01
C VAL A 83 10.48 3.45 2.39
N LEU A 84 9.36 3.40 3.11
CA LEU A 84 8.62 2.19 3.41
C LEU A 84 7.19 2.32 2.88
N PHE A 85 6.84 1.54 1.85
CA PHE A 85 5.48 1.49 1.32
C PHE A 85 4.78 0.21 1.76
N LEU A 86 3.84 0.35 2.69
CA LEU A 86 3.03 -0.70 3.29
C LEU A 86 1.75 -0.87 2.46
N ASN A 87 1.82 -1.73 1.43
CA ASN A 87 0.76 -1.86 0.42
C ASN A 87 0.06 -3.23 0.40
N ALA A 88 0.69 -4.29 0.91
CA ALA A 88 0.10 -5.63 0.88
C ALA A 88 -1.29 -5.65 1.54
N ALA A 89 -2.31 -6.14 0.82
CA ALA A 89 -3.66 -6.23 1.36
C ALA A 89 -4.45 -7.35 0.70
N ILE A 90 -5.51 -7.78 1.38
CA ILE A 90 -6.59 -8.60 0.81
C ILE A 90 -7.93 -7.94 1.10
N GLY A 91 -8.94 -8.24 0.28
CA GLY A 91 -10.32 -7.85 0.53
C GLY A 91 -11.25 -8.99 0.15
N THR A 92 -12.14 -9.35 1.06
CA THR A 92 -13.32 -10.17 0.80
C THR A 92 -14.55 -9.34 1.13
N TYR A 93 -15.61 -9.54 0.37
CA TYR A 93 -16.82 -8.73 0.45
C TYR A 93 -18.03 -9.63 0.64
N ALA A 94 -18.80 -9.36 1.69
CA ALA A 94 -20.04 -10.07 1.99
C ALA A 94 -21.00 -9.17 2.80
N PRO A 95 -22.32 -9.37 2.71
CA PRO A 95 -23.26 -8.79 3.67
C PRO A 95 -22.84 -9.17 5.11
N ILE A 96 -23.13 -8.30 6.09
CA ILE A 96 -22.71 -8.52 7.49
C ILE A 96 -23.17 -9.88 8.02
N GLU A 97 -24.40 -10.27 7.71
CA GLU A 97 -24.98 -11.55 8.14
C GLU A 97 -24.34 -12.80 7.50
N GLN A 98 -23.56 -12.62 6.43
CA GLN A 98 -22.86 -13.70 5.71
C GLN A 98 -21.36 -13.68 5.92
N ALA A 99 -20.84 -12.64 6.57
CA ALA A 99 -19.42 -12.51 6.86
C ALA A 99 -18.97 -13.62 7.83
N THR A 100 -17.85 -14.27 7.51
CA THR A 100 -17.32 -15.37 8.34
C THR A 100 -16.20 -14.86 9.28
N GLU A 101 -15.99 -15.58 10.40
CA GLU A 101 -14.84 -15.35 11.29
C GLU A 101 -13.53 -15.48 10.52
N ALA A 102 -13.41 -16.47 9.63
CA ALA A 102 -12.23 -16.68 8.79
C ALA A 102 -11.93 -15.48 7.90
N ASP A 103 -12.94 -14.84 7.29
CA ASP A 103 -12.78 -13.63 6.49
C ASP A 103 -12.35 -12.43 7.34
N PHE A 104 -12.92 -12.32 8.53
CA PHE A 104 -12.56 -11.29 9.50
C PHE A 104 -11.10 -11.42 9.90
N ASP A 105 -10.70 -12.60 10.38
CA ASP A 105 -9.36 -12.87 10.84
C ASP A 105 -8.32 -12.70 9.74
N ALA A 106 -8.59 -13.22 8.54
CA ALA A 106 -7.68 -13.09 7.41
C ALA A 106 -7.42 -11.62 7.04
N GLN A 107 -8.49 -10.80 6.96
CA GLN A 107 -8.36 -9.40 6.60
C GLN A 107 -7.68 -8.59 7.71
N PHE A 108 -8.05 -8.75 8.98
CA PHE A 108 -7.40 -8.07 10.09
C PHE A 108 -5.95 -8.51 10.27
N ASN A 109 -5.66 -9.80 10.09
CA ASN A 109 -4.31 -10.34 10.21
C ASN A 109 -3.36 -9.72 9.17
N ILE A 110 -3.77 -9.64 7.91
CA ILE A 110 -2.92 -9.09 6.84
C ILE A 110 -2.97 -7.55 6.85
N ASN A 111 -4.18 -6.97 6.78
CA ASN A 111 -4.33 -5.54 6.52
C ASN A 111 -4.01 -4.66 7.73
N VAL A 112 -4.17 -5.15 8.95
CA VAL A 112 -3.95 -4.37 10.18
C VAL A 112 -2.73 -4.87 10.94
N LYS A 113 -2.80 -6.09 11.48
CA LYS A 113 -1.74 -6.69 12.30
C LYS A 113 -0.42 -6.76 11.54
N GLY A 114 -0.46 -7.25 10.31
CA GLY A 114 0.72 -7.39 9.46
C GLY A 114 1.40 -6.06 9.18
N HIS A 115 0.64 -5.01 8.84
CA HIS A 115 1.20 -3.68 8.61
C HIS A 115 1.77 -3.05 9.87
N PHE A 116 1.04 -3.17 10.99
CA PHE A 116 1.50 -2.65 12.28
C PHE A 116 2.85 -3.26 12.68
N PHE A 117 2.95 -4.60 12.67
CA PHE A 117 4.19 -5.27 13.05
C PHE A 117 5.30 -5.12 12.02
N THR A 118 4.99 -4.98 10.73
CA THR A 118 5.99 -4.64 9.71
C THR A 118 6.59 -3.26 9.99
N LEU A 119 5.76 -2.24 10.27
CA LEU A 119 6.26 -0.93 10.66
C LEU A 119 7.10 -1.03 11.94
N GLN A 120 6.57 -1.64 13.01
CA GLN A 120 7.25 -1.76 14.31
C GLN A 120 8.65 -2.36 14.17
N LYS A 121 8.78 -3.47 13.45
CA LYS A 121 10.06 -4.17 13.26
C LYS A 121 11.04 -3.38 12.38
N LEU A 122 10.52 -2.54 11.48
CA LEU A 122 11.34 -1.77 10.57
C LEU A 122 11.68 -0.35 11.05
N ILE A 123 11.01 0.18 12.08
CA ILE A 123 11.36 1.50 12.67
C ILE A 123 12.86 1.65 12.96
N PRO A 124 13.58 0.66 13.56
CA PRO A 124 15.02 0.79 13.80
C PRO A 124 15.85 0.88 12.52
N HIS A 125 15.29 0.44 11.40
CA HIS A 125 15.97 0.37 10.09
C HIS A 125 15.57 1.51 9.15
N LEU A 126 14.66 2.40 9.55
CA LEU A 126 14.36 3.63 8.82
C LEU A 126 15.49 4.65 9.01
N ALA A 127 15.79 5.41 7.95
CA ALA A 127 16.63 6.60 8.05
C ALA A 127 15.88 7.73 8.80
N ASP A 128 16.61 8.64 9.42
CA ASP A 128 16.00 9.89 9.89
C ASP A 128 15.56 10.70 8.66
N GLY A 129 14.35 11.26 8.70
CA GLY A 129 13.75 11.91 7.54
C GLY A 129 13.09 10.95 6.54
N ALA A 130 13.03 9.64 6.81
CA ALA A 130 12.34 8.67 5.94
C ALA A 130 10.87 8.99 5.75
N SER A 131 10.28 8.42 4.69
CA SER A 131 8.84 8.47 4.43
C SER A 131 8.22 7.08 4.53
N VAL A 132 7.16 6.98 5.32
CA VAL A 132 6.30 5.78 5.40
C VAL A 132 4.97 6.11 4.74
N VAL A 133 4.52 5.25 3.82
CA VAL A 133 3.22 5.40 3.17
C VAL A 133 2.43 4.11 3.34
N PHE A 134 1.17 4.23 3.78
CA PHE A 134 0.24 3.11 3.84
C PHE A 134 -0.75 3.17 2.68
N THR A 135 -1.10 2.04 2.12
CA THR A 135 -2.27 1.93 1.22
C THR A 135 -3.53 1.74 2.05
N SER A 136 -4.31 2.81 2.17
CA SER A 136 -5.67 2.78 2.70
C SER A 136 -6.68 2.51 1.57
N SER A 137 -7.84 3.07 1.65
CA SER A 137 -8.89 3.02 0.61
C SER A 137 -9.96 4.06 0.91
N VAL A 138 -10.65 4.54 -0.11
CA VAL A 138 -11.85 5.39 0.06
C VAL A 138 -12.93 4.74 0.94
N VAL A 139 -12.98 3.41 1.03
CA VAL A 139 -13.94 2.70 1.90
C VAL A 139 -13.63 2.85 3.39
N ALA A 140 -12.47 3.40 3.77
CA ALA A 140 -12.21 3.80 5.15
C ALA A 140 -13.17 4.92 5.61
N SER A 141 -13.68 5.72 4.67
CA SER A 141 -14.58 6.85 4.90
C SER A 141 -15.96 6.68 4.25
N ALA A 142 -16.05 5.88 3.17
CA ALA A 142 -17.32 5.57 2.49
C ALA A 142 -17.94 4.28 3.04
N ALA A 143 -19.26 4.31 3.28
CA ALA A 143 -20.02 3.13 3.70
C ALA A 143 -20.43 2.29 2.47
N GLY A 144 -19.49 1.58 1.88
CA GLY A 144 -19.77 0.67 0.77
C GLY A 144 -20.50 -0.60 1.23
N LEU A 145 -21.52 -1.04 0.50
CA LEU A 145 -22.19 -2.30 0.78
C LEU A 145 -21.22 -3.47 0.72
N ASN A 146 -21.44 -4.46 1.56
CA ASN A 146 -20.65 -5.70 1.65
C ASN A 146 -19.19 -5.54 2.09
N SER A 147 -18.74 -4.32 2.44
CA SER A 147 -17.34 -4.01 2.71
C SER A 147 -17.03 -3.82 4.20
N SER A 148 -17.91 -4.21 5.11
CA SER A 148 -17.80 -3.88 6.55
C SER A 148 -16.45 -4.24 7.16
N ILE A 149 -15.95 -5.46 6.95
CA ILE A 149 -14.65 -5.92 7.46
C ILE A 149 -13.51 -5.15 6.79
N TYR A 150 -13.53 -5.09 5.45
CA TYR A 150 -12.48 -4.41 4.70
C TYR A 150 -12.40 -2.92 5.07
N SER A 151 -13.53 -2.24 5.15
CA SER A 151 -13.62 -0.83 5.57
C SER A 151 -13.08 -0.63 6.99
N ALA A 152 -13.42 -1.51 7.92
CA ALA A 152 -12.91 -1.48 9.29
C ALA A 152 -11.39 -1.61 9.32
N THR A 153 -10.81 -2.52 8.51
CA THR A 153 -9.34 -2.67 8.44
C THR A 153 -8.67 -1.40 7.91
N LYS A 154 -9.27 -0.74 6.92
CA LYS A 154 -8.71 0.51 6.34
C LYS A 154 -8.88 1.71 7.27
N GLY A 155 -10.01 1.79 8.00
CA GLY A 155 -10.18 2.77 9.08
C GLY A 155 -9.18 2.60 10.22
N ALA A 156 -8.88 1.36 10.60
CA ALA A 156 -7.85 1.06 11.59
C ALA A 156 -6.46 1.52 11.11
N LEU A 157 -6.10 1.27 9.84
CA LEU A 157 -4.83 1.75 9.27
C LEU A 157 -4.72 3.26 9.28
N ASN A 158 -5.82 3.98 8.97
CA ASN A 158 -5.82 5.45 9.00
C ASN A 158 -5.43 5.94 10.39
N ARG A 159 -5.98 5.36 11.45
CA ARG A 159 -5.66 5.76 12.81
C ARG A 159 -4.24 5.36 13.20
N ILE A 160 -3.77 4.16 12.85
CA ILE A 160 -2.40 3.70 13.11
C ILE A 160 -1.39 4.66 12.45
N ALA A 161 -1.58 5.03 11.20
CA ALA A 161 -0.68 5.94 10.49
C ALA A 161 -0.63 7.34 11.12
N GLN A 162 -1.78 7.89 11.54
CA GLN A 162 -1.86 9.18 12.22
C GLN A 162 -1.13 9.19 13.56
N VAL A 163 -1.24 8.10 14.36
CA VAL A 163 -0.48 7.97 15.60
C VAL A 163 1.00 7.82 15.32
N ALA A 164 1.37 6.96 14.38
CA ALA A 164 2.77 6.77 13.99
C ALA A 164 3.43 8.06 13.46
N ALA A 165 2.68 8.92 12.78
CA ALA A 165 3.18 10.23 12.32
C ALA A 165 3.64 11.11 13.49
N ASN A 166 2.94 11.08 14.62
CA ASN A 166 3.33 11.81 15.82
C ASN A 166 4.50 11.14 16.55
N GLU A 167 4.46 9.81 16.72
CA GLU A 167 5.49 9.08 17.45
C GLU A 167 6.85 9.09 16.74
N LEU A 168 6.85 9.13 15.41
CA LEU A 168 8.08 9.13 14.60
C LEU A 168 8.57 10.54 14.24
N ALA A 169 7.82 11.59 14.57
CA ALA A 169 8.16 12.99 14.30
C ALA A 169 9.53 13.43 14.87
N PRO A 170 9.96 12.98 16.09
CA PRO A 170 11.30 13.36 16.60
C PRO A 170 12.44 12.92 15.69
N ARG A 171 12.26 11.87 14.88
CA ARG A 171 13.21 11.41 13.87
C ARG A 171 12.95 12.02 12.48
N LYS A 172 12.06 13.02 12.39
CA LYS A 172 11.63 13.66 11.14
C LYS A 172 11.07 12.67 10.11
N ILE A 173 10.60 11.49 10.55
CA ILE A 173 9.98 10.48 9.70
C ILE A 173 8.54 10.93 9.45
N ARG A 174 8.16 11.05 8.18
CA ARG A 174 6.79 11.37 7.77
C ARG A 174 6.01 10.08 7.58
N VAL A 175 4.76 10.05 8.03
CA VAL A 175 3.87 8.91 7.85
C VAL A 175 2.58 9.40 7.24
N ASN A 176 2.21 8.88 6.07
CA ASN A 176 1.02 9.28 5.33
C ASN A 176 0.26 8.06 4.80
N LEU A 177 -0.92 8.31 4.29
CA LEU A 177 -1.73 7.29 3.61
C LEU A 177 -2.07 7.75 2.19
N VAL A 178 -2.05 6.82 1.25
CA VAL A 178 -2.75 6.98 -0.02
C VAL A 178 -4.05 6.19 0.05
N SER A 179 -5.18 6.81 -0.34
CA SER A 179 -6.52 6.21 -0.33
C SER A 179 -7.06 6.13 -1.76
N PRO A 180 -6.81 5.01 -2.45
CA PRO A 180 -7.33 4.80 -3.80
C PRO A 180 -8.85 4.68 -3.83
N GLY A 181 -9.45 5.19 -4.91
CA GLY A 181 -10.77 4.80 -5.37
C GLY A 181 -10.77 3.45 -6.10
N PRO A 182 -11.71 3.21 -7.00
CA PRO A 182 -11.73 2.00 -7.82
C PRO A 182 -10.58 2.04 -8.86
N ILE A 183 -9.58 1.19 -8.67
CA ILE A 183 -8.37 1.10 -9.51
C ILE A 183 -8.36 -0.23 -10.26
N GLN A 184 -8.09 -0.21 -11.56
CA GLN A 184 -7.98 -1.41 -12.39
C GLN A 184 -6.74 -2.22 -12.00
N THR A 185 -6.94 -3.25 -11.21
CA THR A 185 -5.90 -4.13 -10.69
C THR A 185 -6.38 -5.57 -10.72
N PRO A 186 -5.46 -6.55 -10.77
CA PRO A 186 -5.84 -7.96 -10.62
C PRO A 186 -6.59 -8.23 -9.30
N GLY A 187 -6.31 -7.44 -8.25
CA GLY A 187 -7.02 -7.53 -6.98
C GLY A 187 -8.49 -7.12 -7.11
N LEU A 188 -8.79 -6.01 -7.79
CA LEU A 188 -10.17 -5.60 -8.06
C LEU A 188 -10.90 -6.62 -8.93
N GLU A 189 -10.25 -7.06 -10.01
CA GLU A 189 -10.82 -8.02 -10.96
C GLU A 189 -11.14 -9.38 -10.31
N SER A 190 -10.44 -9.76 -9.26
CA SER A 190 -10.69 -11.01 -8.53
C SER A 190 -11.93 -10.96 -7.62
N VAL A 191 -12.44 -9.77 -7.29
CA VAL A 191 -13.55 -9.59 -6.33
C VAL A 191 -14.74 -8.84 -6.91
N VAL A 192 -14.59 -8.19 -8.06
CA VAL A 192 -15.65 -7.47 -8.77
C VAL A 192 -15.95 -8.18 -10.09
N PRO A 193 -17.13 -8.77 -10.27
CA PRO A 193 -17.55 -9.32 -11.55
C PRO A 193 -17.52 -8.27 -12.66
N ALA A 194 -17.14 -8.70 -13.87
CA ALA A 194 -16.91 -7.79 -15.01
C ALA A 194 -18.11 -6.89 -15.34
N GLU A 195 -19.33 -7.41 -15.13
CA GLU A 195 -20.57 -6.66 -15.36
C GLU A 195 -20.77 -5.47 -14.40
N PHE A 196 -20.10 -5.43 -13.23
CA PHE A 196 -20.16 -4.31 -12.30
C PHE A 196 -19.07 -3.25 -12.53
N VAL A 197 -18.05 -3.55 -13.35
CA VAL A 197 -16.96 -2.61 -13.64
C VAL A 197 -17.47 -1.29 -14.25
N PRO A 198 -18.43 -1.29 -15.22
CA PRO A 198 -19.00 -0.05 -15.74
C PRO A 198 -19.68 0.80 -14.67
N SER A 199 -20.35 0.16 -13.69
CA SER A 199 -21.03 0.86 -12.59
C SER A 199 -20.01 1.53 -11.66
N LEU A 200 -18.89 0.86 -11.37
CA LEU A 200 -17.80 1.46 -10.58
C LEU A 200 -17.15 2.64 -11.30
N ALA A 201 -16.92 2.52 -12.61
CA ALA A 201 -16.41 3.61 -13.44
C ALA A 201 -17.36 4.82 -13.40
N ALA A 202 -18.65 4.58 -13.60
CA ALA A 202 -19.68 5.61 -13.57
C ALA A 202 -19.91 6.23 -12.19
N ALA A 203 -19.45 5.59 -11.11
CA ALA A 203 -19.49 6.15 -9.77
C ALA A 203 -18.38 7.19 -9.49
N THR A 204 -17.38 7.28 -10.36
CA THR A 204 -16.36 8.34 -10.27
C THR A 204 -16.77 9.58 -11.08
N ALA A 205 -16.33 10.77 -10.66
CA ALA A 205 -16.55 11.99 -11.44
C ALA A 205 -15.83 11.95 -12.80
N LEU A 206 -14.69 11.24 -12.88
CA LEU A 206 -13.92 11.06 -14.12
C LEU A 206 -14.45 9.94 -15.02
N GLN A 207 -15.52 9.25 -14.63
CA GLN A 207 -16.25 8.23 -15.41
C GLN A 207 -15.36 7.08 -15.90
N ARG A 208 -14.34 6.72 -15.14
CA ARG A 208 -13.44 5.61 -15.42
C ARG A 208 -12.83 5.03 -14.14
N LEU A 209 -12.32 3.82 -14.22
CA LEU A 209 -11.41 3.32 -13.21
C LEU A 209 -10.07 4.09 -13.26
N GLY A 210 -9.45 4.26 -12.11
CA GLY A 210 -8.07 4.71 -12.04
C GLY A 210 -7.10 3.60 -12.49
N GLN A 211 -5.88 4.00 -12.85
CA GLN A 211 -4.81 3.07 -13.20
C GLN A 211 -3.81 2.96 -12.04
N PRO A 212 -3.13 1.82 -11.85
CA PRO A 212 -2.11 1.64 -10.82
C PRO A 212 -1.01 2.72 -10.84
N ASP A 213 -0.63 3.18 -12.04
CA ASP A 213 0.38 4.23 -12.21
C ASP A 213 -0.06 5.59 -11.66
N GLU A 214 -1.37 5.87 -11.61
CA GLU A 214 -1.88 7.11 -11.04
C GLU A 214 -1.70 7.11 -9.51
N ILE A 215 -1.87 5.96 -8.87
CA ILE A 215 -1.58 5.80 -7.45
C ILE A 215 -0.08 5.83 -7.19
N ALA A 216 0.73 5.18 -8.04
CA ALA A 216 2.18 5.20 -7.93
C ALA A 216 2.75 6.62 -7.92
N LYS A 217 2.22 7.52 -8.77
CA LYS A 217 2.62 8.94 -8.79
C LYS A 217 2.33 9.65 -7.46
N ALA A 218 1.19 9.38 -6.83
CA ALA A 218 0.85 9.93 -5.53
C ALA A 218 1.79 9.40 -4.43
N VAL A 219 2.12 8.10 -4.47
CA VAL A 219 3.08 7.49 -3.53
C VAL A 219 4.46 8.11 -3.70
N LEU A 220 4.93 8.32 -4.94
CA LEU A 220 6.21 8.98 -5.20
C LEU A 220 6.23 10.40 -4.63
N PHE A 221 5.15 11.18 -4.83
CA PHE A 221 5.03 12.51 -4.24
C PHE A 221 5.16 12.45 -2.71
N LEU A 222 4.38 11.59 -2.04
CA LEU A 222 4.42 11.44 -0.59
C LEU A 222 5.78 10.96 -0.07
N ALA A 223 6.51 10.20 -0.88
CA ALA A 223 7.85 9.70 -0.55
C ALA A 223 8.96 10.73 -0.77
N SER A 224 8.73 11.74 -1.59
CA SER A 224 9.73 12.74 -1.98
C SER A 224 9.81 13.93 -1.03
N ASP A 225 10.83 14.78 -1.22
CA ASP A 225 10.99 16.05 -0.51
C ASP A 225 9.93 17.09 -0.90
N ASP A 226 9.23 16.90 -2.04
CA ASP A 226 8.11 17.74 -2.45
C ASP A 226 6.94 17.67 -1.46
N ALA A 227 6.88 16.58 -0.66
CA ALA A 227 5.92 16.38 0.44
C ALA A 227 6.53 16.65 1.83
N SER A 228 7.59 17.47 1.93
CA SER A 228 8.33 17.70 3.19
C SER A 228 7.49 18.27 4.34
N PHE A 229 6.35 18.90 4.05
CA PHE A 229 5.41 19.42 5.06
C PHE A 229 4.12 18.60 5.15
N VAL A 230 4.11 17.36 4.62
CA VAL A 230 2.96 16.46 4.62
C VAL A 230 3.25 15.27 5.53
N THR A 231 2.57 15.18 6.67
CA THR A 231 2.59 14.02 7.58
C THR A 231 1.26 13.86 8.29
N GLY A 232 0.86 12.62 8.60
CA GLY A 232 -0.44 12.28 9.19
C GLY A 232 -1.63 12.45 8.24
N ALA A 233 -1.36 12.72 6.96
CA ALA A 233 -2.38 13.01 5.97
C ALA A 233 -2.89 11.75 5.26
N GLU A 234 -4.20 11.76 4.97
CA GLU A 234 -4.83 10.84 4.03
C GLU A 234 -4.93 11.53 2.65
N PHE A 235 -4.20 10.99 1.67
CA PHE A 235 -4.16 11.51 0.31
C PHE A 235 -5.09 10.69 -0.57
N VAL A 236 -6.28 11.23 -0.82
CA VAL A 236 -7.32 10.56 -1.62
C VAL A 236 -7.00 10.68 -3.11
N VAL A 237 -7.02 9.54 -3.82
CA VAL A 237 -6.79 9.44 -5.28
C VAL A 237 -7.86 8.53 -5.86
N ASP A 238 -9.04 9.08 -6.15
CA ASP A 238 -10.26 8.32 -6.37
C ASP A 238 -11.09 8.76 -7.60
N GLY A 239 -10.60 9.68 -8.40
CA GLY A 239 -11.34 10.22 -9.53
C GLY A 239 -12.64 10.92 -9.13
N GLY A 240 -12.73 11.41 -7.88
CA GLY A 240 -13.92 12.07 -7.33
C GLY A 240 -14.98 11.10 -6.82
N TYR A 241 -14.65 9.83 -6.57
CA TYR A 241 -15.60 8.81 -6.11
C TYR A 241 -16.31 9.19 -4.82
N LEU A 242 -15.59 9.75 -3.82
CA LEU A 242 -16.16 10.18 -2.54
C LEU A 242 -17.05 11.42 -2.64
N THR A 243 -16.79 12.30 -3.62
CA THR A 243 -17.40 13.63 -3.68
C THR A 243 -18.38 13.81 -4.84
N TYR A 244 -18.44 12.82 -5.76
CA TYR A 244 -19.30 12.89 -6.93
C TYR A 244 -20.78 12.73 -6.55
N SER A 245 -21.56 13.77 -6.84
CA SER A 245 -23.00 13.73 -6.75
C SER A 245 -23.60 13.48 -8.13
N ARG A 246 -24.20 12.30 -8.32
CA ARG A 246 -24.99 12.06 -9.53
C ARG A 246 -26.18 13.03 -9.57
N LYS A 247 -26.31 13.77 -10.66
CA LYS A 247 -27.50 14.55 -10.96
C LYS A 247 -28.58 13.65 -11.51
#